data_7dfe9cbc6904b2cbc96a730789df64e1
#
_entry.id   7dfe9cbc6904b2cbc96a730789df64e1
#
_cell.length_a   1.000
_cell.length_b   1.000
_cell.length_c   1.000
_cell.angle_alpha   90.00
_cell.angle_beta   90.00
_cell.angle_gamma   90.00
#
_symmetry.space_group_name_H-M   'P 1'
#
loop_
_entity.id
_entity.type
_entity.pdbx_description
1 polymer ?
#
loop_
_entity_poly.entity_id
_entity_poly.type
_entity_poly.pdbx_seq_one_letter_code
_entity_poly.pdbx_strand_id
1 'polypeptide(L)'
;MIVVDSSAVAAILLDESEAAAVTAALAAQGERVLSAASCLEVGTVLAGRRKTAPERAQRDLDALLPEADIDIASVDAHQARLALQARIEYGRGFGARGGLDYGDCFSYALAKSLNAPLLYVGDDFARTDVTSALGSTNAKP
;
A
#
# COMPACT_ATOMS: atom_id res chain seq x y z
N MET A 1 2.65 -8.51 -12.23
CA MET A 1 1.68 -8.10 -11.20
C MET A 1 2.38 -7.33 -10.10
N ILE A 2 1.74 -6.29 -9.60
CA ILE A 2 2.26 -5.47 -8.52
C ILE A 2 1.12 -5.23 -7.52
N VAL A 3 1.43 -5.31 -6.21
CA VAL A 3 0.49 -4.91 -5.17
C VAL A 3 0.79 -3.47 -4.79
N VAL A 4 -0.26 -2.67 -4.68
CA VAL A 4 -0.15 -1.23 -4.40
C VAL A 4 -0.56 -0.99 -2.96
N ASP A 5 0.30 -0.36 -2.18
CA ASP A 5 -0.02 0.01 -0.80
C ASP A 5 -0.77 1.35 -0.77
N SER A 6 -1.51 1.57 0.32
CA SER A 6 -2.21 2.83 0.54
C SER A 6 -1.27 4.04 0.47
N SER A 7 -0.02 3.89 0.93
CA SER A 7 0.97 4.97 0.89
C SER A 7 1.28 5.43 -0.54
N ALA A 8 1.29 4.51 -1.50
CA ALA A 8 1.54 4.84 -2.89
C ALA A 8 0.35 5.58 -3.51
N VAL A 9 -0.86 5.12 -3.23
CA VAL A 9 -2.08 5.79 -3.70
C VAL A 9 -2.17 7.19 -3.11
N ALA A 10 -1.92 7.31 -1.81
CA ALA A 10 -1.94 8.59 -1.13
C ALA A 10 -0.89 9.55 -1.70
N ALA A 11 0.29 9.05 -2.06
CA ALA A 11 1.34 9.90 -2.64
C ALA A 11 0.87 10.54 -3.95
N ILE A 12 0.14 9.79 -4.78
CA ILE A 12 -0.42 10.34 -6.01
C ILE A 12 -1.50 11.37 -5.71
N LEU A 13 -2.46 11.02 -4.86
CA LEU A 13 -3.63 11.88 -4.61
C LEU A 13 -3.29 13.12 -3.81
N LEU A 14 -2.22 13.09 -3.01
CA LEU A 14 -1.74 14.23 -2.25
C LEU A 14 -0.60 14.97 -2.94
N ASP A 15 -0.23 14.54 -4.14
CA ASP A 15 0.85 15.14 -4.94
C ASP A 15 2.15 15.25 -4.15
N GLU A 16 2.52 14.15 -3.49
CA GLU A 16 3.76 14.09 -2.72
C GLU A 16 4.98 13.97 -3.65
N SER A 17 6.17 14.20 -3.10
CA SER A 17 7.39 14.17 -3.91
C SER A 17 7.63 12.83 -4.59
N GLU A 18 7.12 11.72 -4.04
CA GLU A 18 7.27 10.39 -4.58
C GLU A 18 6.25 10.07 -5.68
N ALA A 19 5.27 10.94 -5.94
CA ALA A 19 4.18 10.66 -6.89
C ALA A 19 4.69 10.29 -8.28
N ALA A 20 5.73 10.96 -8.77
CA ALA A 20 6.27 10.68 -10.10
C ALA A 20 6.87 9.28 -10.18
N ALA A 21 7.64 8.87 -9.16
CA ALA A 21 8.24 7.54 -9.12
C ALA A 21 7.18 6.45 -9.00
N VAL A 22 6.14 6.69 -8.19
CA VAL A 22 5.02 5.75 -8.04
C VAL A 22 4.28 5.59 -9.36
N THR A 23 3.98 6.69 -10.04
CA THR A 23 3.29 6.68 -11.33
C THR A 23 4.11 5.91 -12.38
N ALA A 24 5.42 6.12 -12.40
CA ALA A 24 6.30 5.40 -13.33
C ALA A 24 6.31 3.89 -13.04
N ALA A 25 6.35 3.51 -11.76
CA ALA A 25 6.31 2.10 -11.38
C ALA A 25 4.98 1.44 -11.77
N LEU A 26 3.86 2.15 -11.60
CA LEU A 26 2.56 1.64 -12.03
C LEU A 26 2.53 1.42 -13.54
N ALA A 27 3.08 2.34 -14.32
CA ALA A 27 3.08 2.24 -15.78
C ALA A 27 3.91 1.06 -16.29
N ALA A 28 4.91 0.63 -15.52
CA ALA A 28 5.82 -0.43 -15.93
C ALA A 28 5.27 -1.85 -15.69
N GLN A 29 4.19 -1.98 -14.90
CA GLN A 29 3.66 -3.28 -14.51
C GLN A 29 2.39 -3.64 -15.29
N GLY A 30 2.12 -4.94 -15.43
CA GLY A 30 0.93 -5.42 -16.12
C GLY A 30 -0.32 -5.29 -15.25
N GLU A 31 -0.41 -6.09 -14.19
CA GLU A 31 -1.56 -6.07 -13.28
C GLU A 31 -1.22 -5.31 -12.01
N ARG A 32 -2.20 -4.54 -11.52
CA ARG A 32 -2.07 -3.73 -10.33
C ARG A 32 -3.23 -4.01 -9.40
N VAL A 33 -2.92 -4.33 -8.16
CA VAL A 33 -3.93 -4.78 -7.19
C VAL A 33 -3.78 -4.02 -5.89
N LEU A 34 -4.89 -3.56 -5.34
CA LEU A 34 -4.95 -2.88 -4.05
C LEU A 34 -5.85 -3.70 -3.13
N SER A 35 -5.41 -3.93 -1.89
CA SER A 35 -6.26 -4.63 -0.92
C SER A 35 -7.52 -3.83 -0.64
N ALA A 36 -8.65 -4.51 -0.50
CA ALA A 36 -9.91 -3.87 -0.10
C ALA A 36 -9.77 -3.11 1.23
N ALA A 37 -8.95 -3.63 2.14
CA ALA A 37 -8.68 -2.93 3.41
C ALA A 37 -7.92 -1.64 3.19
N SER A 38 -7.02 -1.60 2.21
CA SER A 38 -6.25 -0.40 1.89
C SER A 38 -7.11 0.71 1.29
N CYS A 39 -8.21 0.36 0.65
CA CYS A 39 -9.15 1.38 0.15
C CYS A 39 -9.69 2.23 1.29
N LEU A 40 -10.10 1.59 2.39
CA LEU A 40 -10.58 2.31 3.56
C LEU A 40 -9.48 3.18 4.15
N GLU A 41 -8.28 2.64 4.23
CA GLU A 41 -7.14 3.39 4.78
C GLU A 41 -6.83 4.64 3.95
N VAL A 42 -6.77 4.51 2.62
CA VAL A 42 -6.53 5.65 1.73
C VAL A 42 -7.58 6.72 1.93
N GLY A 43 -8.86 6.33 1.90
CA GLY A 43 -9.94 7.30 2.07
C GLY A 43 -9.87 8.04 3.39
N THR A 44 -9.54 7.31 4.47
CA THR A 44 -9.41 7.89 5.80
C THR A 44 -8.24 8.87 5.87
N VAL A 45 -7.09 8.49 5.31
CA VAL A 45 -5.90 9.34 5.29
C VAL A 45 -6.14 10.61 4.48
N LEU A 46 -6.74 10.48 3.30
CA LEU A 46 -7.03 11.64 2.44
C LEU A 46 -7.95 12.62 3.13
N ALA A 47 -9.03 12.13 3.72
CA ALA A 47 -9.98 12.99 4.41
C ALA A 47 -9.31 13.73 5.57
N GLY A 48 -8.49 13.03 6.34
CA GLY A 48 -7.79 13.61 7.47
C GLY A 48 -6.73 14.63 7.05
N ARG A 49 -5.92 14.28 6.04
CA ARG A 49 -4.82 15.15 5.58
C ARG A 49 -5.32 16.40 4.89
N ARG A 50 -6.36 16.27 4.10
CA ARG A 50 -6.95 17.41 3.37
C ARG A 50 -7.88 18.25 4.22
N LYS A 51 -8.37 17.70 5.32
CA LYS A 51 -9.39 18.33 6.15
C LYS A 51 -10.63 18.73 5.34
N THR A 52 -11.01 17.84 4.42
CA THR A 52 -12.17 18.03 3.55
C THR A 52 -13.22 16.97 3.87
N ALA A 53 -14.41 17.10 3.25
CA ALA A 53 -15.47 16.11 3.42
C ALA A 53 -14.99 14.73 2.98
N PRO A 54 -15.28 13.67 3.76
CA PRO A 54 -14.87 12.30 3.39
C PRO A 54 -15.39 11.87 2.02
N GLU A 55 -16.56 12.34 1.62
CA GLU A 55 -17.13 12.03 0.32
C GLU A 55 -16.25 12.51 -0.84
N ARG A 56 -15.53 13.61 -0.65
CA ARG A 56 -14.60 14.08 -1.67
C ARG A 56 -13.40 13.16 -1.81
N ALA A 57 -12.87 12.69 -0.68
CA ALA A 57 -11.78 11.71 -0.71
C ALA A 57 -12.22 10.43 -1.42
N GLN A 58 -13.43 9.97 -1.14
CA GLN A 58 -13.98 8.80 -1.80
C GLN A 58 -14.09 9.00 -3.31
N ARG A 59 -14.61 10.15 -3.74
CA ARG A 59 -14.72 10.42 -5.18
C ARG A 59 -13.37 10.43 -5.88
N ASP A 60 -12.36 11.01 -5.25
CA ASP A 60 -11.02 11.06 -5.83
C ASP A 60 -10.40 9.66 -5.95
N LEU A 61 -10.60 8.83 -4.93
CA LEU A 61 -10.13 7.45 -4.98
C LEU A 61 -10.87 6.66 -6.06
N ASP A 62 -12.19 6.78 -6.10
CA ASP A 62 -13.03 6.07 -7.08
C ASP A 62 -12.66 6.46 -8.52
N ALA A 63 -12.23 7.69 -8.73
CA ALA A 63 -11.79 8.15 -10.05
C ALA A 63 -10.39 7.62 -10.39
N LEU A 64 -9.49 7.57 -9.43
CA LEU A 64 -8.10 7.15 -9.67
C LEU A 64 -8.01 5.66 -10.01
N LEU A 65 -8.75 4.81 -9.30
CA LEU A 65 -8.58 3.37 -9.44
C LEU A 65 -8.77 2.88 -10.88
N PRO A 66 -9.87 3.21 -11.57
CA PRO A 66 -10.00 2.81 -12.97
C PRO A 66 -9.02 3.53 -13.90
N GLU A 67 -8.72 4.80 -13.63
CA GLU A 67 -7.78 5.56 -14.46
C GLU A 67 -6.38 4.94 -14.43
N ALA A 68 -5.94 4.49 -13.26
CA ALA A 68 -4.65 3.84 -13.09
C ALA A 68 -4.70 2.33 -13.32
N ASP A 69 -5.87 1.80 -13.66
CA ASP A 69 -6.09 0.37 -13.88
C ASP A 69 -5.67 -0.46 -12.66
N ILE A 70 -6.15 -0.05 -11.50
CA ILE A 70 -5.89 -0.74 -10.23
C ILE A 70 -7.16 -1.49 -9.83
N ASP A 71 -7.05 -2.81 -9.68
CA ASP A 71 -8.14 -3.65 -9.22
C ASP A 71 -8.12 -3.76 -7.70
N ILE A 72 -9.30 -3.89 -7.10
CA ILE A 72 -9.43 -4.11 -5.66
C ILE A 72 -9.52 -5.61 -5.42
N ALA A 73 -8.65 -6.11 -4.53
CA ALA A 73 -8.63 -7.52 -4.15
C ALA A 73 -9.25 -7.72 -2.77
N SER A 74 -10.12 -8.73 -2.66
CA SER A 74 -10.73 -9.09 -1.39
C SER A 74 -9.70 -9.59 -0.39
N VAL A 75 -9.96 -9.36 0.89
CA VAL A 75 -9.18 -9.95 1.98
C VAL A 75 -9.85 -11.29 2.34
N ASP A 76 -9.10 -12.38 2.19
CA ASP A 76 -9.62 -13.71 2.50
C ASP A 76 -8.98 -14.29 3.77
N ALA A 77 -9.39 -15.51 4.14
CA ALA A 77 -8.90 -16.15 5.36
C ALA A 77 -7.39 -16.40 5.33
N HIS A 78 -6.86 -16.75 4.17
CA HIS A 78 -5.41 -16.97 4.02
C HIS A 78 -4.64 -15.68 4.26
N GLN A 79 -5.11 -14.59 3.67
CA GLN A 79 -4.49 -13.27 3.88
C GLN A 79 -4.61 -12.82 5.33
N ALA A 80 -5.72 -13.12 6.00
CA ALA A 80 -5.87 -12.78 7.41
C ALA A 80 -4.77 -13.44 8.27
N ARG A 81 -4.44 -14.70 7.97
CA ARG A 81 -3.35 -15.39 8.67
C ARG A 81 -2.00 -14.77 8.38
N LEU A 82 -1.73 -14.45 7.11
CA LEU A 82 -0.48 -13.79 6.73
C LEU A 82 -0.36 -12.42 7.39
N ALA A 83 -1.46 -11.67 7.47
CA ALA A 83 -1.48 -10.37 8.11
C ALA A 83 -1.19 -10.48 9.61
N LEU A 84 -1.76 -11.47 10.28
CA LEU A 84 -1.49 -11.69 11.70
C LEU A 84 -0.03 -12.07 11.93
N GLN A 85 0.52 -12.94 11.10
CA GLN A 85 1.94 -13.29 11.19
C GLN A 85 2.83 -12.07 11.00
N ALA A 86 2.49 -11.22 10.04
CA ALA A 86 3.23 -9.98 9.81
C ALA A 86 3.15 -9.05 11.02
N ARG A 87 1.97 -8.96 11.64
CA ARG A 87 1.77 -8.14 12.83
C ARG A 87 2.65 -8.62 13.97
N ILE A 88 2.72 -9.94 14.16
CA ILE A 88 3.55 -10.54 15.22
C ILE A 88 5.03 -10.33 14.94
N GLU A 89 5.46 -10.54 13.71
CA GLU A 89 6.89 -10.50 13.37
C GLU A 89 7.42 -9.09 13.14
N TYR A 90 6.65 -8.23 12.49
CA TYR A 90 7.11 -6.92 12.05
C TYR A 90 6.28 -5.77 12.62
N GLY A 91 5.23 -6.06 13.36
CA GLY A 91 4.31 -5.04 13.85
C GLY A 91 4.97 -4.10 14.83
N ARG A 92 4.63 -2.82 14.71
CA ARG A 92 5.13 -1.80 15.64
C ARG A 92 4.64 -2.13 17.04
N GLY A 93 5.59 -2.31 17.95
CA GLY A 93 5.30 -2.68 19.33
C GLY A 93 5.16 -4.18 19.57
N PHE A 94 5.21 -5.02 18.54
CA PHE A 94 5.09 -6.48 18.65
C PHE A 94 6.37 -7.20 18.24
N GLY A 95 6.81 -6.97 17.02
CA GLY A 95 7.95 -7.68 16.46
C GLY A 95 9.27 -7.02 16.82
N ALA A 96 10.33 -7.81 16.88
CA ALA A 96 11.67 -7.32 17.16
C ALA A 96 12.11 -6.30 16.10
N ARG A 97 11.65 -6.45 14.87
CA ARG A 97 12.00 -5.55 13.77
C ARG A 97 11.10 -4.31 13.69
N GLY A 98 9.86 -4.42 14.14
CA GLY A 98 8.91 -3.32 14.19
C GLY A 98 8.74 -2.58 12.88
N GLY A 99 7.73 -1.76 12.77
CA GLY A 99 7.54 -0.89 11.62
C GLY A 99 6.15 -0.92 11.04
N LEU A 100 5.54 -2.09 10.92
CA LEU A 100 4.21 -2.20 10.33
C LEU A 100 3.13 -1.74 11.32
N ASP A 101 2.23 -0.88 10.86
CA ASP A 101 1.01 -0.61 11.58
C ASP A 101 -0.07 -1.63 11.17
N TYR A 102 -1.28 -1.46 11.70
CA TYR A 102 -2.38 -2.38 11.42
C TYR A 102 -2.69 -2.45 9.92
N GLY A 103 -2.81 -1.30 9.26
CA GLY A 103 -3.16 -1.24 7.85
C GLY A 103 -2.09 -1.84 6.94
N ASP A 104 -0.82 -1.65 7.28
CA ASP A 104 0.29 -2.18 6.49
C ASP A 104 0.22 -3.69 6.35
N CYS A 105 -0.29 -4.37 7.36
CA CYS A 105 -0.33 -5.84 7.36
C CYS A 105 -1.20 -6.39 6.24
N PHE A 106 -2.22 -5.67 5.80
CA PHE A 106 -3.07 -6.11 4.70
C PHE A 106 -2.35 -6.03 3.35
N SER A 107 -1.59 -4.97 3.12
CA SER A 107 -0.77 -4.86 1.91
C SER A 107 0.32 -5.94 1.89
N TYR A 108 0.97 -6.16 3.02
CA TYR A 108 1.94 -7.23 3.17
C TYR A 108 1.33 -8.59 2.82
N ALA A 109 0.17 -8.90 3.43
CA ALA A 109 -0.49 -10.18 3.23
C ALA A 109 -0.88 -10.40 1.77
N LEU A 110 -1.40 -9.39 1.11
CA LEU A 110 -1.75 -9.50 -0.30
C LEU A 110 -0.52 -9.75 -1.16
N ALA A 111 0.56 -9.01 -0.94
CA ALA A 111 1.79 -9.17 -1.69
C ALA A 111 2.36 -10.58 -1.51
N LYS A 112 2.36 -11.09 -0.28
CA LYS A 112 2.86 -12.45 -0.01
C LYS A 112 1.97 -13.51 -0.62
N SER A 113 0.66 -13.35 -0.54
CA SER A 113 -0.28 -14.33 -1.09
C SER A 113 -0.16 -14.44 -2.62
N LEU A 114 0.17 -13.35 -3.28
CA LEU A 114 0.33 -13.30 -4.74
C LEU A 114 1.78 -13.48 -5.18
N ASN A 115 2.71 -13.56 -4.24
CA ASN A 115 4.14 -13.60 -4.52
C ASN A 115 4.54 -12.46 -5.47
N ALA A 116 4.06 -11.25 -5.18
CA ALA A 116 4.25 -10.07 -6.01
C ALA A 116 5.00 -8.98 -5.24
N PRO A 117 5.71 -8.12 -5.94
CA PRO A 117 6.34 -6.97 -5.30
C PRO A 117 5.29 -5.98 -4.81
N LEU A 118 5.68 -5.20 -3.80
CA LEU A 118 4.82 -4.21 -3.16
C LEU A 118 5.30 -2.79 -3.52
N LEU A 119 4.39 -2.00 -4.04
CA LEU A 119 4.64 -0.58 -4.31
C LEU A 119 4.22 0.24 -3.10
N TYR A 120 5.19 0.78 -2.40
CA TYR A 120 4.97 1.54 -1.18
C TYR A 120 5.92 2.73 -1.11
N VAL A 121 5.55 3.70 -0.29
CA VAL A 121 6.33 4.90 0.00
C VAL A 121 6.62 4.93 1.50
N GLY A 122 7.83 5.30 1.87
CA GLY A 122 8.24 5.38 3.27
C GLY A 122 9.01 4.15 3.71
N ASP A 123 9.22 4.05 5.03
CA ASP A 123 10.13 3.06 5.61
C ASP A 123 9.43 1.88 6.28
N ASP A 124 8.10 1.88 6.34
CA ASP A 124 7.36 0.92 7.15
C ASP A 124 7.63 -0.53 6.75
N PHE A 125 7.85 -0.79 5.46
CA PHE A 125 8.10 -2.13 4.95
C PHE A 125 9.58 -2.47 4.77
N ALA A 126 10.48 -1.54 5.08
CA ALA A 126 11.89 -1.70 4.74
C ALA A 126 12.55 -2.88 5.45
N ARG A 127 12.04 -3.27 6.61
CA ARG A 127 12.62 -4.37 7.40
C ARG A 127 11.87 -5.69 7.23
N THR A 128 10.90 -5.72 6.33
CA THR A 128 10.14 -6.94 6.04
C THR A 128 10.77 -7.68 4.86
N ASP A 129 10.22 -8.85 4.56
CA ASP A 129 10.70 -9.66 3.44
C ASP A 129 9.95 -9.40 2.12
N VAL A 130 9.14 -8.34 2.05
CA VAL A 130 8.53 -7.98 0.77
C VAL A 130 9.57 -7.40 -0.17
N THR A 131 9.37 -7.63 -1.47
CA THR A 131 10.20 -7.00 -2.49
C THR A 131 9.59 -5.64 -2.83
N SER A 132 10.40 -4.58 -2.76
CA SER A 132 9.94 -3.24 -3.12
C SER A 132 9.80 -3.12 -4.64
N ALA A 133 8.67 -2.60 -5.10
CA ALA A 133 8.46 -2.34 -6.52
C ALA A 133 9.25 -1.13 -7.01
N LEU A 134 9.70 -0.25 -6.10
CA LEU A 134 10.57 0.87 -6.46
C LEU A 134 12.06 0.47 -6.47
N GLY A 135 12.35 -0.77 -6.07
CA GLY A 135 13.69 -1.30 -6.12
C GLY A 135 14.59 -0.79 -5.01
N SER A 136 15.87 -1.16 -5.10
CA SER A 136 16.86 -0.87 -4.07
C SER A 136 17.25 0.60 -4.01
N THR A 137 16.87 1.41 -4.97
CA THR A 137 17.18 2.85 -4.96
C THR A 137 16.57 3.54 -3.74
N ASN A 138 15.49 3.00 -3.21
CA ASN A 138 14.84 3.57 -2.04
C ASN A 138 15.64 3.33 -0.77
N ALA A 139 16.55 2.38 -0.79
CA ALA A 139 17.38 2.06 0.36
C ALA A 139 18.62 2.93 0.45
N LYS A 140 18.80 3.85 -0.46
CA LYS A 140 20.00 4.69 -0.49
C LYS A 140 20.03 5.61 0.71
N PRO A 141 21.15 5.68 1.38
CA PRO A 141 21.31 6.60 2.49
C PRO A 141 21.30 8.05 2.03
#